data_4a6040bffddafdd75348a986db3af6fc
#
_entry.id   4a6040bffddafdd75348a986db3af6fc
#
_cell.length_a   1.000
_cell.length_b   1.000
_cell.length_c   1.000
_cell.angle_alpha   90.00
_cell.angle_beta   90.00
_cell.angle_gamma   90.00
#
_symmetry.space_group_name_H-M   'P 1'
#
loop_
_entity.id
_entity.type
_entity.pdbx_description
1 polymer ?
#
loop_
_entity_poly.entity_id
_entity_poly.type
_entity_poly.pdbx_seq_one_letter_code
_entity_poly.pdbx_strand_id
1 'polypeptide(L)'
;YNELINKAEKRNITNNFPKTLLNRSLLLIKLGNYKDGFKDYEQRWLTSEFVNRKKNFGVETWKKDQNISGKTLLVYNEQGLGDTIYFFGCLKELIKKNIKVIFLIQKSLKDLYQNIDKEITIISNEDKLPKFDYSISLLSLPYYLDIDEKKIENLRVKLKPEKELISSWRSITLR
;
A
#
# COMPACT_ATOMS: atom_id res chain seq x y z
N TYR A 1 3.71 -12.41 23.08
CA TYR A 1 3.22 -11.10 22.62
C TYR A 1 1.75 -10.88 22.97
N ASN A 2 0.84 -11.83 22.65
CA ASN A 2 -0.59 -11.73 23.01
C ASN A 2 -0.80 -11.58 24.52
N GLU A 3 -0.03 -12.30 25.32
CA GLU A 3 -0.10 -12.21 26.79
C GLU A 3 0.34 -10.84 27.32
N LEU A 4 1.37 -10.24 26.71
CA LEU A 4 1.83 -8.88 27.03
C LEU A 4 0.80 -7.82 26.64
N ILE A 5 0.12 -7.99 25.50
CA ILE A 5 -0.93 -7.10 25.04
C ILE A 5 -2.13 -7.17 25.97
N ASN A 6 -2.62 -8.36 26.29
CA ASN A 6 -3.72 -8.57 27.24
C ASN A 6 -3.41 -7.97 28.62
N LYS A 7 -2.13 -8.05 29.04
CA LYS A 7 -1.66 -7.47 30.31
C LYS A 7 -1.59 -5.95 30.27
N ALA A 8 -1.24 -5.37 29.10
CA ALA A 8 -1.20 -3.91 28.88
C ALA A 8 -2.62 -3.32 28.78
N GLU A 9 -3.55 -3.99 28.13
CA GLU A 9 -4.97 -3.62 28.07
C GLU A 9 -5.59 -3.59 29.46
N LYS A 10 -5.36 -4.63 30.27
CA LYS A 10 -5.83 -4.71 31.66
C LYS A 10 -5.24 -3.63 32.57
N ARG A 11 -4.07 -3.08 32.23
CA ARG A 11 -3.37 -2.08 33.04
C ARG A 11 -3.53 -0.64 32.55
N ASN A 12 -4.36 -0.39 31.52
CA ASN A 12 -4.54 0.95 30.92
C ASN A 12 -3.20 1.63 30.52
N ILE A 13 -2.17 0.85 30.14
CA ILE A 13 -0.87 1.37 29.70
C ILE A 13 -0.99 1.79 28.24
N THR A 14 -1.59 2.96 27.99
CA THR A 14 -1.98 3.41 26.64
C THR A 14 -0.84 3.98 25.79
N ASN A 15 0.22 4.52 26.40
CA ASN A 15 1.21 5.34 25.65
C ASN A 15 2.14 4.55 24.72
N ASN A 16 2.37 3.25 24.94
CA ASN A 16 3.23 2.41 24.09
C ASN A 16 2.46 1.33 23.32
N PHE A 17 1.14 1.28 23.46
CA PHE A 17 0.31 0.24 22.86
C PHE A 17 0.35 0.21 21.33
N PRO A 18 0.23 1.34 20.60
CA PRO A 18 0.34 1.37 19.15
C PRO A 18 1.68 0.83 18.64
N LYS A 19 2.80 1.18 19.29
CA LYS A 19 4.13 0.70 18.92
C LYS A 19 4.29 -0.81 19.16
N THR A 20 3.71 -1.33 20.23
CA THR A 20 3.70 -2.78 20.53
C THR A 20 2.91 -3.54 19.47
N LEU A 21 1.75 -3.04 19.06
CA LEU A 21 0.95 -3.64 17.98
C LEU A 21 1.66 -3.56 16.63
N LEU A 22 2.30 -2.44 16.32
CA LEU A 22 3.12 -2.30 15.13
C LEU A 22 4.25 -3.34 15.09
N ASN A 23 4.97 -3.54 16.20
CA ASN A 23 6.02 -4.55 16.27
C ASN A 23 5.45 -5.96 16.14
N ARG A 24 4.29 -6.25 16.75
CA ARG A 24 3.58 -7.52 16.57
C ARG A 24 3.20 -7.74 15.11
N SER A 25 2.72 -6.70 14.42
CA SER A 25 2.32 -6.79 13.03
C SER A 25 3.45 -7.30 12.13
N LEU A 26 4.67 -6.78 12.31
CA LEU A 26 5.84 -7.19 11.54
C LEU A 26 6.18 -8.67 11.76
N LEU A 27 6.05 -9.17 12.99
CA LEU A 27 6.24 -10.59 13.29
C LEU A 27 5.14 -11.45 12.67
N LEU A 28 3.88 -11.04 12.78
CA LEU A 28 2.75 -11.77 12.20
C LEU A 28 2.87 -11.87 10.68
N ILE A 29 3.20 -10.76 10.00
CA ILE A 29 3.43 -10.75 8.55
C ILE A 29 4.59 -11.68 8.18
N LYS A 30 5.70 -11.63 8.93
CA LYS A 30 6.86 -12.51 8.69
C LYS A 30 6.53 -13.99 8.88
N LEU A 31 5.60 -14.32 9.78
CA LEU A 31 5.13 -15.68 10.05
C LEU A 31 4.01 -16.13 9.09
N GLY A 32 3.59 -15.27 8.15
CA GLY A 32 2.52 -15.58 7.19
C GLY A 32 1.12 -15.29 7.69
N ASN A 33 0.92 -14.88 8.95
CA ASN A 33 -0.39 -14.45 9.45
C ASN A 33 -0.70 -13.03 8.96
N TYR A 34 -1.01 -12.91 7.67
CA TYR A 34 -1.20 -11.63 7.00
C TYR A 34 -2.43 -10.88 7.49
N LYS A 35 -3.54 -11.58 7.74
CA LYS A 35 -4.81 -10.96 8.15
C LYS A 35 -4.66 -10.16 9.45
N ASP A 36 -4.15 -10.77 10.50
CA ASP A 36 -3.94 -10.11 11.79
C ASP A 36 -2.77 -9.12 11.69
N GLY A 37 -1.73 -9.48 10.95
CA GLY A 37 -0.57 -8.62 10.75
C GLY A 37 -0.93 -7.29 10.10
N PHE A 38 -1.66 -7.29 9.00
CA PHE A 38 -2.08 -6.04 8.33
C PHE A 38 -3.09 -5.25 9.15
N LYS A 39 -3.96 -5.92 9.93
CA LYS A 39 -4.85 -5.23 10.88
C LYS A 39 -4.06 -4.45 11.93
N ASP A 40 -3.07 -5.08 12.56
CA ASP A 40 -2.22 -4.44 13.55
C ASP A 40 -1.33 -3.35 12.92
N TYR A 41 -0.95 -3.51 11.67
CA TYR A 41 -0.12 -2.55 10.96
C TYR A 41 -0.77 -1.17 10.82
N GLU A 42 -2.09 -1.09 10.84
CA GLU A 42 -2.81 0.19 10.86
C GLU A 42 -2.52 1.04 12.11
N GLN A 43 -2.03 0.43 13.19
CA GLN A 43 -1.60 1.16 14.39
C GLN A 43 -0.37 2.06 14.17
N ARG A 44 0.34 1.88 13.04
CA ARG A 44 1.45 2.78 12.66
C ARG A 44 1.05 4.24 12.64
N TRP A 45 -0.18 4.54 12.24
CA TRP A 45 -0.70 5.90 12.18
C TRP A 45 -0.82 6.61 13.53
N LEU A 46 -0.73 5.86 14.63
CA LEU A 46 -0.74 6.38 16.00
C LEU A 46 0.67 6.46 16.61
N THR A 47 1.71 6.10 15.85
CA THR A 47 3.10 6.19 16.30
C THR A 47 3.76 7.48 15.80
N SER A 48 4.71 8.02 16.57
CA SER A 48 5.45 9.22 16.20
C SER A 48 6.23 9.08 14.89
N GLU A 49 6.61 7.87 14.52
CA GLU A 49 7.38 7.56 13.32
C GLU A 49 6.55 7.73 12.03
N PHE A 50 5.22 7.50 12.10
CA PHE A 50 4.35 7.45 10.93
C PHE A 50 3.25 8.52 10.92
N VAL A 51 2.89 9.12 12.03
CA VAL A 51 1.79 10.09 12.11
C VAL A 51 1.92 11.22 11.07
N ASN A 52 3.15 11.70 10.85
CA ASN A 52 3.45 12.78 9.91
C ASN A 52 3.58 12.31 8.45
N ARG A 53 3.54 10.99 8.18
CA ARG A 53 3.57 10.43 6.81
C ARG A 53 2.20 10.29 6.21
N LYS A 54 1.14 10.41 7.01
CA LYS A 54 -0.24 10.39 6.54
C LYS A 54 -0.53 11.65 5.75
N LYS A 55 -0.79 11.50 4.45
CA LYS A 55 -1.08 12.64 3.57
C LYS A 55 -2.54 13.07 3.73
N ASN A 56 -2.76 14.38 3.75
CA ASN A 56 -4.08 14.98 3.72
C ASN A 56 -4.29 15.67 2.37
N PHE A 57 -5.28 15.24 1.62
CA PHE A 57 -5.62 15.78 0.30
C PHE A 57 -6.90 16.61 0.30
N GLY A 58 -7.46 16.95 1.48
CA GLY A 58 -8.71 17.69 1.60
C GLY A 58 -9.97 16.87 1.26
N VAL A 59 -9.83 15.55 1.08
CA VAL A 59 -10.93 14.60 0.88
C VAL A 59 -10.95 13.56 1.99
N GLU A 60 -12.09 12.88 2.15
CA GLU A 60 -12.23 11.82 3.15
C GLU A 60 -11.29 10.64 2.85
N THR A 61 -10.66 10.10 3.88
CA THR A 61 -9.96 8.81 3.78
C THR A 61 -11.01 7.71 3.64
N TRP A 62 -10.84 6.79 2.67
CA TRP A 62 -11.70 5.61 2.55
C TRP A 62 -11.73 4.85 3.88
N LYS A 63 -12.94 4.48 4.33
CA LYS A 63 -13.13 3.69 5.55
C LYS A 63 -13.27 2.21 5.20
N LYS A 64 -12.74 1.34 6.07
CA LYS A 64 -12.93 -0.09 5.89
C LYS A 64 -14.42 -0.43 5.84
N ASP A 65 -14.77 -1.36 4.97
CA ASP A 65 -16.13 -1.84 4.72
C ASP A 65 -17.10 -0.80 4.10
N GLN A 66 -16.64 0.43 3.82
CA GLN A 66 -17.40 1.40 3.06
C GLN A 66 -17.47 0.98 1.58
N ASN A 67 -18.67 0.90 1.02
CA ASN A 67 -18.84 0.65 -0.40
C ASN A 67 -18.53 1.93 -1.21
N ILE A 68 -17.47 1.87 -2.03
CA ILE A 68 -17.05 2.94 -2.93
C ILE A 68 -17.03 2.48 -4.40
N SER A 69 -17.83 1.46 -4.76
CA SER A 69 -17.96 1.02 -6.16
C SER A 69 -18.38 2.17 -7.08
N GLY A 70 -17.75 2.29 -8.24
CA GLY A 70 -17.95 3.38 -9.19
C GLY A 70 -17.26 4.70 -8.83
N LYS A 71 -16.66 4.82 -7.65
CA LYS A 71 -15.93 6.01 -7.19
C LYS A 71 -14.47 6.00 -7.64
N THR A 72 -13.83 7.16 -7.56
CA THR A 72 -12.41 7.34 -7.85
C THR A 72 -11.62 7.41 -6.55
N LEU A 73 -10.68 6.50 -6.38
CA LEU A 73 -9.81 6.39 -5.20
C LEU A 73 -8.38 6.82 -5.55
N LEU A 74 -7.87 7.82 -4.84
CA LEU A 74 -6.45 8.14 -4.85
C LEU A 74 -5.73 7.20 -3.88
N VAL A 75 -4.88 6.33 -4.40
CA VAL A 75 -3.93 5.55 -3.61
C VAL A 75 -2.59 6.27 -3.63
N TYR A 76 -1.93 6.45 -2.49
CA TYR A 76 -0.64 7.13 -2.43
C TYR A 76 0.43 6.28 -1.76
N ASN A 77 1.66 6.42 -2.22
CA ASN A 77 2.83 5.82 -1.57
C ASN A 77 3.13 6.53 -0.23
N GLU A 78 3.53 5.78 0.78
CA GLU A 78 3.92 6.32 2.09
C GLU A 78 5.34 5.93 2.52
N GLN A 79 5.91 4.87 1.95
CA GLN A 79 7.19 4.29 2.34
C GLN A 79 8.15 4.12 1.15
N GLY A 80 9.04 3.12 1.24
CA GLY A 80 10.10 2.90 0.28
C GLY A 80 9.65 2.39 -1.08
N LEU A 81 10.59 2.37 -2.04
CA LEU A 81 10.35 1.86 -3.39
C LEU A 81 9.98 0.36 -3.38
N GLY A 82 10.63 -0.42 -2.50
CA GLY A 82 10.34 -1.85 -2.35
C GLY A 82 8.91 -2.13 -1.92
N ASP A 83 8.38 -1.33 -0.97
CA ASP A 83 7.00 -1.45 -0.52
C ASP A 83 6.02 -1.13 -1.65
N THR A 84 6.33 -0.11 -2.44
CA THR A 84 5.53 0.26 -3.61
C THR A 84 5.49 -0.87 -4.64
N ILE A 85 6.63 -1.48 -4.93
CA ILE A 85 6.73 -2.60 -5.87
C ILE A 85 5.95 -3.80 -5.36
N TYR A 86 6.13 -4.15 -4.09
CA TYR A 86 5.50 -5.33 -3.51
C TYR A 86 3.98 -5.24 -3.45
N PHE A 87 3.43 -4.09 -3.03
CA PHE A 87 1.99 -3.91 -2.82
C PHE A 87 1.24 -3.33 -4.02
N PHE A 88 1.92 -3.05 -5.15
CA PHE A 88 1.26 -2.57 -6.37
C PHE A 88 0.11 -3.47 -6.81
N GLY A 89 0.24 -4.78 -6.63
CA GLY A 89 -0.80 -5.74 -6.99
C GLY A 89 -2.14 -5.53 -6.28
N CYS A 90 -2.15 -4.87 -5.11
CA CYS A 90 -3.40 -4.51 -4.42
C CYS A 90 -4.29 -3.59 -5.27
N LEU A 91 -3.70 -2.77 -6.16
CA LEU A 91 -4.47 -1.87 -7.03
C LEU A 91 -5.38 -2.64 -7.98
N LYS A 92 -4.97 -3.82 -8.44
CA LYS A 92 -5.78 -4.68 -9.31
C LYS A 92 -7.01 -5.23 -8.57
N GLU A 93 -6.91 -5.48 -7.29
CA GLU A 93 -8.05 -5.91 -6.48
C GLU A 93 -9.10 -4.79 -6.33
N LEU A 94 -8.69 -3.52 -6.34
CA LEU A 94 -9.60 -2.38 -6.37
C LEU A 94 -10.38 -2.31 -7.68
N ILE A 95 -9.70 -2.51 -8.82
CA ILE A 95 -10.32 -2.53 -10.15
C ILE A 95 -11.40 -3.62 -10.23
N LYS A 96 -11.12 -4.83 -9.73
CA LYS A 96 -12.10 -5.93 -9.65
C LYS A 96 -13.35 -5.57 -8.84
N LYS A 97 -13.23 -4.61 -7.91
CA LYS A 97 -14.34 -4.05 -7.13
C LYS A 97 -15.03 -2.87 -7.81
N ASN A 98 -14.76 -2.62 -9.09
CA ASN A 98 -15.28 -1.48 -9.86
C ASN A 98 -14.91 -0.12 -9.26
N ILE A 99 -13.70 0.02 -8.73
CA ILE A 99 -13.15 1.27 -8.19
C ILE A 99 -12.17 1.84 -9.23
N LYS A 100 -12.35 3.11 -9.62
CA LYS A 100 -11.40 3.83 -10.47
C LYS A 100 -10.17 4.20 -9.66
N VAL A 101 -8.98 3.82 -10.13
CA VAL A 101 -7.75 3.98 -9.36
C VAL A 101 -6.85 5.05 -9.96
N ILE A 102 -6.49 6.04 -9.14
CA ILE A 102 -5.37 6.94 -9.38
C ILE A 102 -4.28 6.56 -8.39
N PHE A 103 -3.08 6.27 -8.88
CA PHE A 103 -1.96 5.91 -8.04
C PHE A 103 -0.87 6.97 -8.07
N LEU A 104 -0.70 7.66 -6.94
CA LEU A 104 0.39 8.62 -6.71
C LEU A 104 1.64 7.85 -6.28
N ILE A 105 2.56 7.67 -7.23
CA ILE A 105 3.78 6.87 -7.08
C ILE A 105 5.02 7.78 -6.95
N GLN A 106 6.12 7.22 -6.45
CA GLN A 106 7.42 7.90 -6.51
C GLN A 106 7.85 8.11 -7.97
N LYS A 107 8.39 9.30 -8.30
CA LYS A 107 8.84 9.65 -9.66
C LYS A 107 9.73 8.58 -10.29
N SER A 108 10.67 8.04 -9.52
CA SER A 108 11.61 7.01 -9.99
C SER A 108 10.98 5.69 -10.43
N LEU A 109 9.73 5.42 -10.03
CA LEU A 109 8.98 4.23 -10.42
C LEU A 109 7.93 4.51 -11.50
N LYS A 110 7.67 5.78 -11.85
CA LYS A 110 6.58 6.15 -12.76
C LYS A 110 6.72 5.46 -14.11
N ASP A 111 7.89 5.55 -14.73
CA ASP A 111 8.14 4.99 -16.08
C ASP A 111 8.01 3.45 -16.08
N LEU A 112 8.40 2.81 -14.95
CA LEU A 112 8.27 1.37 -14.80
C LEU A 112 6.81 0.90 -14.77
N TYR A 113 5.91 1.73 -14.23
CA TYR A 113 4.52 1.34 -13.97
C TYR A 113 3.49 1.95 -14.90
N GLN A 114 3.79 3.06 -15.61
CA GLN A 114 2.81 3.79 -16.41
C GLN A 114 2.11 2.97 -17.51
N ASN A 115 2.75 1.88 -17.99
CA ASN A 115 2.23 1.03 -19.06
C ASN A 115 1.81 -0.37 -18.57
N ILE A 116 1.82 -0.64 -17.26
CA ILE A 116 1.53 -1.98 -16.73
C ILE A 116 0.04 -2.31 -16.81
N ASP A 117 -0.79 -1.33 -16.49
CA ASP A 117 -2.23 -1.51 -16.47
C ASP A 117 -2.93 -0.21 -16.89
N LYS A 118 -3.68 -0.27 -17.98
CA LYS A 118 -4.39 0.90 -18.54
C LYS A 118 -5.56 1.38 -17.68
N GLU A 119 -6.04 0.54 -16.77
CA GLU A 119 -7.13 0.88 -15.85
C GLU A 119 -6.65 1.66 -14.61
N ILE A 120 -5.32 1.77 -14.42
CA ILE A 120 -4.71 2.52 -13.33
C ILE A 120 -4.10 3.81 -13.87
N THR A 121 -4.59 4.96 -13.42
CA THR A 121 -3.95 6.24 -13.73
C THR A 121 -2.73 6.44 -12.83
N ILE A 122 -1.54 6.40 -13.40
CA ILE A 122 -0.27 6.59 -12.67
C ILE A 122 0.13 8.06 -12.72
N ILE A 123 0.35 8.66 -11.56
CA ILE A 123 0.84 10.04 -11.42
C ILE A 123 1.98 10.10 -10.39
N SER A 124 2.81 11.13 -10.52
CA SER A 124 3.85 11.48 -9.55
C SER A 124 3.56 12.83 -8.87
N ASN A 125 4.35 13.25 -7.91
CA ASN A 125 4.18 14.54 -7.24
C ASN A 125 4.35 15.75 -8.17
N GLU A 126 4.92 15.55 -9.38
CA GLU A 126 5.14 16.60 -10.38
C GLU A 126 3.93 16.77 -11.31
N ASP A 127 3.02 15.81 -11.30
CA ASP A 127 1.85 15.84 -12.17
C ASP A 127 0.70 16.61 -11.50
N LYS A 128 -0.19 17.16 -12.32
CA LYS A 128 -1.42 17.74 -11.81
C LYS A 128 -2.31 16.65 -11.23
N LEU A 129 -2.71 16.84 -9.97
CA LEU A 129 -3.59 15.91 -9.29
C LEU A 129 -5.01 15.94 -9.90
N PRO A 130 -5.51 14.83 -10.48
CA PRO A 130 -6.88 14.74 -10.98
C PRO A 130 -7.90 14.81 -9.85
N LYS A 131 -9.19 14.96 -10.18
CA LYS A 131 -10.28 14.86 -9.20
C LYS A 131 -10.46 13.41 -8.74
N PHE A 132 -10.73 13.22 -7.47
CA PHE A 132 -11.02 11.91 -6.83
C PHE A 132 -11.96 12.09 -5.65
N ASP A 133 -12.61 11.01 -5.24
CA ASP A 133 -13.64 11.03 -4.19
C ASP A 133 -13.05 10.71 -2.81
N TYR A 134 -12.10 9.77 -2.76
CA TYR A 134 -11.47 9.26 -1.54
C TYR A 134 -9.98 9.11 -1.69
N SER A 135 -9.26 9.05 -0.57
CA SER A 135 -7.83 8.75 -0.56
C SER A 135 -7.48 7.64 0.43
N ILE A 136 -6.41 6.89 0.15
CA ILE A 136 -5.87 5.87 1.05
C ILE A 136 -4.37 5.66 0.80
N SER A 137 -3.65 5.28 1.84
CA SER A 137 -2.26 4.82 1.69
C SER A 137 -2.20 3.43 1.06
N LEU A 138 -1.20 3.18 0.21
CA LEU A 138 -0.96 1.89 -0.42
C LEU A 138 -0.84 0.75 0.60
N LEU A 139 -0.12 0.99 1.70
CA LEU A 139 0.12 -0.04 2.71
C LEU A 139 -1.05 -0.26 3.68
N SER A 140 -2.12 0.50 3.56
CA SER A 140 -3.39 0.19 4.22
C SER A 140 -4.26 -0.77 3.39
N LEU A 141 -4.04 -0.85 2.07
CA LEU A 141 -4.85 -1.70 1.19
C LEU A 141 -4.89 -3.18 1.61
N PRO A 142 -3.80 -3.81 2.05
CA PRO A 142 -3.87 -5.20 2.48
C PRO A 142 -4.91 -5.47 3.56
N TYR A 143 -5.03 -4.59 4.55
CA TYR A 143 -6.07 -4.69 5.58
C TYR A 143 -7.46 -4.41 5.00
N TYR A 144 -7.61 -3.39 4.15
CA TYR A 144 -8.90 -2.99 3.58
C TYR A 144 -9.46 -4.00 2.56
N LEU A 145 -8.59 -4.77 1.92
CA LEU A 145 -8.93 -5.80 0.94
C LEU A 145 -8.96 -7.21 1.55
N ASP A 146 -8.76 -7.32 2.86
CA ASP A 146 -8.69 -8.61 3.57
C ASP A 146 -7.70 -9.57 2.90
N ILE A 147 -6.46 -9.08 2.68
CA ILE A 147 -5.39 -9.89 2.10
C ILE A 147 -4.94 -10.93 3.12
N ASP A 148 -5.06 -12.19 2.73
CA ASP A 148 -4.64 -13.37 3.47
C ASP A 148 -3.50 -14.11 2.73
N GLU A 149 -3.12 -15.28 3.22
CA GLU A 149 -2.06 -16.13 2.68
C GLU A 149 -2.32 -16.53 1.22
N LYS A 150 -3.56 -16.76 0.84
CA LYS A 150 -3.94 -17.16 -0.52
C LYS A 150 -3.94 -15.98 -1.48
N LYS A 151 -4.41 -14.83 -1.02
CA LYS A 151 -4.48 -13.62 -1.85
C LYS A 151 -3.12 -12.98 -2.07
N ILE A 152 -2.20 -13.02 -1.09
CA ILE A 152 -0.90 -12.36 -1.18
C ILE A 152 -0.08 -12.87 -2.36
N GLU A 153 -0.16 -14.15 -2.67
CA GLU A 153 0.55 -14.74 -3.83
C GLU A 153 0.04 -14.20 -5.16
N ASN A 154 -1.25 -13.86 -5.23
CA ASN A 154 -1.88 -13.32 -6.44
C ASN A 154 -1.59 -11.84 -6.67
N LEU A 155 -0.98 -11.14 -5.69
CA LEU A 155 -0.60 -9.74 -5.84
C LEU A 155 0.65 -9.54 -6.68
N ARG A 156 1.34 -10.61 -7.07
CA ARG A 156 2.57 -10.53 -7.88
C ARG A 156 2.28 -9.90 -9.23
N VAL A 157 2.98 -8.82 -9.53
CA VAL A 157 2.93 -8.14 -10.82
C VAL A 157 4.18 -8.51 -11.63
N LYS A 158 3.98 -9.02 -12.83
CA LYS A 158 5.10 -9.30 -13.76
C LYS A 158 5.48 -7.98 -14.44
N LEU A 159 6.62 -7.45 -14.05
CA LEU A 159 7.25 -6.33 -14.73
C LEU A 159 7.89 -6.85 -16.03
N LYS A 160 7.56 -6.21 -17.15
CA LYS A 160 8.17 -6.51 -18.45
C LYS A 160 8.97 -5.28 -18.87
N PRO A 161 10.29 -5.38 -18.99
CA PRO A 161 11.08 -4.28 -19.50
C PRO A 161 10.75 -4.05 -20.98
N GLU A 162 10.81 -2.82 -21.43
CA GLU A 162 10.63 -2.47 -22.83
C GLU A 162 11.77 -3.07 -23.70
N LYS A 163 11.43 -3.57 -24.87
CA LYS A 163 12.40 -4.24 -25.74
C LYS A 163 13.58 -3.34 -26.13
N GLU A 164 13.32 -2.06 -26.32
CA GLU A 164 14.34 -1.06 -26.62
C GLU A 164 15.34 -0.88 -25.47
N LEU A 165 14.87 -0.85 -24.23
CA LEU A 165 15.74 -0.80 -23.05
C LEU A 165 16.59 -2.05 -22.93
N ILE A 166 16.02 -3.24 -23.18
CA ILE A 166 16.80 -4.50 -23.18
C ILE A 166 17.93 -4.44 -24.21
N SER A 167 17.66 -3.95 -25.43
CA SER A 167 18.64 -3.83 -26.49
C SER A 167 19.76 -2.85 -26.13
N SER A 168 19.40 -1.70 -25.57
CA SER A 168 20.33 -0.68 -25.07
C SER A 168 21.27 -1.24 -24.00
N TRP A 169 20.73 -1.91 -22.98
CA TRP A 169 21.52 -2.49 -21.90
C TRP A 169 22.44 -3.61 -22.41
N ARG A 170 22.00 -4.48 -23.33
CA ARG A 170 22.84 -5.50 -23.95
C ARG A 170 24.05 -4.91 -24.66
N SER A 171 23.90 -3.78 -25.35
CA SER A 171 25.01 -3.10 -26.03
C SER A 171 26.07 -2.54 -25.07
N ILE A 172 25.69 -2.26 -23.82
CA ILE A 172 26.59 -1.75 -22.78
C ILE A 172 27.31 -2.89 -22.04
N THR A 173 26.60 -3.99 -21.77
CA THR A 173 27.11 -5.11 -20.96
C THR A 173 27.94 -6.12 -21.74
N LEU A 174 27.93 -6.11 -23.08
CA LEU A 174 28.70 -6.99 -23.96
C LEU A 174 30.00 -6.35 -24.48
N ARG A 175 30.43 -5.23 -23.88
CA ARG A 175 31.75 -4.60 -24.08
C ARG A 175 32.68 -5.00 -22.94
#